data_8178b9ac952a7009147fb881664d9299
#
_entry.id   8178b9ac952a7009147fb881664d9299
#
_cell.length_a   1.000
_cell.length_b   1.000
_cell.length_c   1.000
_cell.angle_alpha   90.00
_cell.angle_beta   90.00
_cell.angle_gamma   90.00
#
_symmetry.space_group_name_H-M   'P 1'
#
loop_
_entity.id
_entity.type
_entity.pdbx_description
1 polymer ?
#
loop_
_entity_poly.entity_id
_entity_poly.type
_entity_poly.pdbx_seq_one_letter_code
_entity_poly.pdbx_strand_id
1 'polypeptide(L)'
;MKRAKQSLLAAGMGAALSVTLLAQGIPYDKIEIKTEKVAPNLYMLSGSENVDPGHPDGAGGRIGVLAGPDGIFMVDSQYLQIGDKVLAAVKKIDPGPIRFLANTHLHGDHTAGNATFAKLGAVLIAREELREGMARPPARGGADTRDPARLPVLTYGMGDPVRFRMNGEIVELIPVRAAHTGGDTMIRFVNADVIMVGDFYRNFGYPFIDTNNGGSLKGALEALEVTMKVAGPNTRLIPGHGSYVNRTDLIPYRDMILAVRDKVQELIGQGKTVEEVLAAKVTAPFDSKVPGGLLPANTGGGTTADRFVRMVYSELKAGK
;
A
#
# COMPACT_ATOMS: atom_id res chain seq x y z
N MET A 1 40.27 -18.78 -37.04
CA MET A 1 39.15 -17.81 -37.03
C MET A 1 37.82 -18.56 -36.82
N LYS A 2 37.45 -18.93 -35.61
CA LYS A 2 36.13 -19.45 -35.19
C LYS A 2 36.03 -19.48 -33.67
N ARG A 3 35.86 -18.31 -33.01
CA ARG A 3 35.46 -18.20 -31.59
C ARG A 3 34.98 -16.77 -31.34
N ALA A 4 33.81 -16.38 -31.85
CA ALA A 4 33.16 -15.15 -31.49
C ALA A 4 31.69 -15.13 -31.91
N LYS A 5 30.90 -16.14 -31.53
CA LYS A 5 29.45 -16.13 -31.79
C LYS A 5 28.57 -16.81 -30.72
N GLN A 6 29.09 -17.05 -29.50
CA GLN A 6 28.28 -17.73 -28.47
C GLN A 6 27.91 -16.88 -27.25
N SER A 7 28.30 -15.61 -27.17
CA SER A 7 28.06 -14.79 -25.97
C SER A 7 26.89 -13.82 -26.05
N LEU A 8 26.11 -13.80 -27.13
CA LEU A 8 24.98 -12.86 -27.29
C LEU A 8 23.59 -13.46 -27.11
N LEU A 9 23.45 -14.79 -26.93
CA LEU A 9 22.13 -15.42 -26.77
C LEU A 9 21.67 -15.54 -25.30
N ALA A 10 22.54 -15.46 -24.33
CA ALA A 10 22.16 -15.64 -22.91
C ALA A 10 21.56 -14.38 -22.26
N ALA A 11 21.89 -13.18 -22.76
CA ALA A 11 21.35 -11.91 -22.20
C ALA A 11 19.94 -11.57 -22.69
N GLY A 12 19.49 -12.15 -23.82
CA GLY A 12 18.19 -11.87 -24.39
C GLY A 12 17.03 -12.66 -23.76
N MET A 13 17.31 -13.81 -23.16
CA MET A 13 16.24 -14.66 -22.61
C MET A 13 15.75 -14.22 -21.22
N GLY A 14 16.59 -13.56 -20.42
CA GLY A 14 16.20 -13.09 -19.09
C GLY A 14 15.24 -11.88 -19.13
N ALA A 15 15.45 -10.98 -20.08
CA ALA A 15 14.60 -9.80 -20.24
C ALA A 15 13.22 -10.14 -20.87
N ALA A 16 13.17 -11.16 -21.75
CA ALA A 16 11.93 -11.59 -22.38
C ALA A 16 10.98 -12.32 -21.39
N LEU A 17 11.53 -13.09 -20.43
CA LEU A 17 10.70 -13.73 -19.39
C LEU A 17 10.05 -12.72 -18.44
N SER A 18 10.77 -11.67 -18.06
CA SER A 18 10.24 -10.63 -17.14
C SER A 18 9.12 -9.80 -17.78
N VAL A 19 9.23 -9.50 -19.07
CA VAL A 19 8.18 -8.75 -19.81
C VAL A 19 6.94 -9.62 -20.05
N THR A 20 7.09 -10.93 -20.20
CA THR A 20 5.97 -11.85 -20.41
C THR A 20 5.14 -12.06 -19.14
N LEU A 21 5.75 -12.03 -17.93
CA LEU A 21 5.02 -12.13 -16.67
C LEU A 21 4.12 -10.91 -16.39
N LEU A 22 4.59 -9.71 -16.72
CA LEU A 22 3.79 -8.46 -16.55
C LEU A 22 2.60 -8.40 -17.52
N ALA A 23 2.63 -9.14 -18.64
CA ALA A 23 1.55 -9.18 -19.61
C ALA A 23 0.46 -10.21 -19.28
N GLN A 24 0.71 -11.17 -18.38
CA GLN A 24 -0.21 -12.27 -18.09
C GLN A 24 -1.25 -12.00 -16.99
N GLY A 25 -1.21 -10.82 -16.35
CA GLY A 25 -2.08 -10.50 -15.21
C GLY A 25 -1.71 -11.27 -13.93
N ILE A 26 -2.48 -11.04 -12.86
CA ILE A 26 -2.28 -11.71 -11.58
C ILE A 26 -2.99 -13.08 -11.64
N PRO A 27 -2.30 -14.21 -11.38
CA PRO A 27 -2.91 -15.53 -11.31
C PRO A 27 -3.59 -15.73 -9.93
N TYR A 28 -4.77 -15.13 -9.75
CA TYR A 28 -5.51 -15.11 -8.48
C TYR A 28 -5.81 -16.50 -7.92
N ASP A 29 -5.98 -17.50 -8.78
CA ASP A 29 -6.18 -18.91 -8.41
C ASP A 29 -5.00 -19.47 -7.61
N LYS A 30 -3.79 -19.00 -7.86
CA LYS A 30 -2.55 -19.44 -7.19
C LYS A 30 -2.26 -18.68 -5.89
N ILE A 31 -2.97 -17.60 -5.59
CA ILE A 31 -2.79 -16.89 -4.34
C ILE A 31 -3.35 -17.73 -3.19
N GLU A 32 -2.51 -18.02 -2.21
CA GLU A 32 -2.89 -18.63 -0.93
C GLU A 32 -2.87 -17.55 0.14
N ILE A 33 -3.76 -17.65 1.13
CA ILE A 33 -3.81 -16.71 2.26
C ILE A 33 -3.03 -17.31 3.43
N LYS A 34 -1.95 -16.63 3.81
CA LYS A 34 -1.18 -16.90 5.01
C LYS A 34 -1.79 -16.14 6.19
N THR A 35 -1.84 -16.77 7.36
CA THR A 35 -2.35 -16.18 8.60
C THR A 35 -1.25 -16.17 9.64
N GLU A 36 -0.97 -15.01 10.20
CA GLU A 36 -0.02 -14.80 11.30
C GLU A 36 -0.73 -14.23 12.53
N LYS A 37 -0.50 -14.78 13.71
CA LYS A 37 -0.99 -14.21 14.96
C LYS A 37 0.03 -13.19 15.50
N VAL A 38 -0.36 -11.92 15.55
CA VAL A 38 0.54 -10.81 15.95
C VAL A 38 0.32 -10.34 17.38
N ALA A 39 -0.86 -10.61 17.95
CA ALA A 39 -1.19 -10.40 19.36
C ALA A 39 -2.26 -11.41 19.82
N PRO A 40 -2.66 -11.48 21.07
CA PRO A 40 -3.57 -12.53 21.59
C PRO A 40 -4.84 -12.76 20.78
N ASN A 41 -5.44 -11.72 20.23
CA ASN A 41 -6.67 -11.74 19.43
C ASN A 41 -6.57 -10.95 18.12
N LEU A 42 -5.34 -10.55 17.74
CA LEU A 42 -5.05 -9.82 16.51
C LEU A 42 -4.23 -10.69 15.55
N TYR A 43 -4.69 -10.78 14.31
CA TYR A 43 -4.07 -11.58 13.25
C TYR A 43 -3.84 -10.72 12.02
N MET A 44 -2.78 -11.03 11.25
CA MET A 44 -2.50 -10.49 9.93
C MET A 44 -2.67 -11.58 8.88
N LEU A 45 -3.38 -11.23 7.80
CA LEU A 45 -3.45 -12.07 6.61
C LEU A 45 -2.63 -11.43 5.50
N SER A 46 -1.95 -12.25 4.72
CA SER A 46 -1.22 -11.84 3.51
C SER A 46 -1.38 -12.86 2.41
N GLY A 47 -1.30 -12.45 1.14
CA GLY A 47 -1.21 -13.37 0.02
C GLY A 47 0.19 -13.99 -0.09
N SER A 48 0.30 -15.07 -0.86
CA SER A 48 1.56 -15.76 -1.12
C SER A 48 2.56 -14.89 -1.90
N GLU A 49 3.84 -15.09 -1.62
CA GLU A 49 4.95 -14.41 -2.29
C GLU A 49 5.13 -14.90 -3.74
N ASN A 50 5.72 -14.07 -4.60
CA ASN A 50 6.09 -14.37 -5.99
C ASN A 50 4.92 -14.77 -6.91
N VAL A 51 3.69 -14.42 -6.55
CA VAL A 51 2.49 -14.70 -7.36
C VAL A 51 1.96 -13.43 -8.00
N ASP A 52 2.03 -12.30 -7.31
CA ASP A 52 1.64 -10.99 -7.83
C ASP A 52 2.89 -10.23 -8.32
N PRO A 53 3.02 -9.96 -9.63
CA PRO A 53 4.18 -9.24 -10.16
C PRO A 53 4.31 -7.80 -9.61
N GLY A 54 3.21 -7.20 -9.19
CA GLY A 54 3.20 -5.86 -8.57
C GLY A 54 3.65 -5.86 -7.11
N HIS A 55 3.47 -7.00 -6.43
CA HIS A 55 3.76 -7.19 -5.01
C HIS A 55 4.42 -8.57 -4.79
N PRO A 56 5.67 -8.75 -5.23
CA PRO A 56 6.36 -10.04 -5.17
C PRO A 56 6.66 -10.51 -3.74
N ASP A 57 6.65 -9.61 -2.78
CA ASP A 57 6.84 -9.85 -1.34
C ASP A 57 5.57 -10.40 -0.64
N GLY A 58 4.42 -10.34 -1.33
CA GLY A 58 3.14 -10.86 -0.85
C GLY A 58 1.98 -10.30 -1.66
N ALA A 59 1.23 -11.18 -2.33
CA ALA A 59 0.15 -10.79 -3.22
C ALA A 59 -0.92 -9.95 -2.51
N GLY A 60 -1.19 -8.76 -3.05
CA GLY A 60 -2.15 -7.79 -2.53
C GLY A 60 -1.76 -7.19 -1.18
N GLY A 61 -2.62 -6.34 -0.63
CA GLY A 61 -2.40 -5.67 0.64
C GLY A 61 -2.65 -6.59 1.85
N ARG A 62 -2.06 -6.27 2.99
CA ARG A 62 -2.29 -6.98 4.25
C ARG A 62 -3.65 -6.68 4.82
N ILE A 63 -4.25 -7.71 5.42
CA ILE A 63 -5.52 -7.60 6.14
C ILE A 63 -5.27 -7.78 7.64
N GLY A 64 -5.81 -6.85 8.45
CA GLY A 64 -5.89 -7.01 9.90
C GLY A 64 -7.20 -7.70 10.31
N VAL A 65 -7.14 -8.61 11.29
CA VAL A 65 -8.31 -9.29 11.85
C VAL A 65 -8.23 -9.27 13.36
N LEU A 66 -9.05 -8.45 14.00
CA LEU A 66 -9.28 -8.49 15.45
C LEU A 66 -10.51 -9.34 15.72
N ALA A 67 -10.32 -10.47 16.40
CA ALA A 67 -11.36 -11.46 16.64
C ALA A 67 -11.73 -11.55 18.12
N GLY A 68 -12.96 -11.98 18.44
CA GLY A 68 -13.42 -12.20 19.80
C GLY A 68 -14.94 -12.11 19.97
N PRO A 69 -15.45 -12.14 21.22
CA PRO A 69 -16.88 -12.28 21.50
C PRO A 69 -17.75 -11.13 20.96
N ASP A 70 -17.18 -9.95 20.72
CA ASP A 70 -17.92 -8.83 20.14
C ASP A 70 -18.04 -8.94 18.60
N GLY A 71 -17.56 -10.03 17.99
CA GLY A 71 -17.44 -10.23 16.56
C GLY A 71 -16.09 -9.73 16.03
N ILE A 72 -15.96 -9.71 14.69
CA ILE A 72 -14.70 -9.42 14.01
C ILE A 72 -14.66 -7.96 13.53
N PHE A 73 -13.51 -7.30 13.77
CA PHE A 73 -13.12 -6.05 13.11
C PHE A 73 -12.02 -6.38 12.09
N MET A 74 -12.27 -6.08 10.82
CA MET A 74 -11.30 -6.24 9.73
C MET A 74 -10.69 -4.90 9.33
N VAL A 75 -9.45 -4.95 8.84
CA VAL A 75 -8.76 -3.86 8.15
C VAL A 75 -8.42 -4.35 6.76
N ASP A 76 -8.93 -3.65 5.75
CA ASP A 76 -8.82 -3.97 4.32
C ASP A 76 -9.42 -5.34 3.92
N SER A 77 -9.52 -5.58 2.60
CA SER A 77 -10.29 -6.70 2.06
C SER A 77 -9.63 -7.41 0.87
N GLN A 78 -8.46 -6.97 0.43
CA GLN A 78 -7.72 -7.55 -0.69
C GLN A 78 -8.46 -7.44 -2.05
N TYR A 79 -8.02 -8.23 -3.02
CA TYR A 79 -8.61 -8.36 -4.34
C TYR A 79 -9.98 -9.05 -4.30
N LEU A 80 -10.90 -8.62 -5.15
CA LEU A 80 -12.22 -9.25 -5.30
C LEU A 80 -12.15 -10.74 -5.62
N GLN A 81 -11.21 -11.14 -6.50
CA GLN A 81 -11.08 -12.49 -7.01
C GLN A 81 -10.69 -13.53 -5.96
N ILE A 82 -10.16 -13.08 -4.83
CA ILE A 82 -9.76 -13.96 -3.72
C ILE A 82 -10.60 -13.74 -2.45
N GLY A 83 -11.70 -12.99 -2.56
CA GLY A 83 -12.58 -12.70 -1.43
C GLY A 83 -13.04 -13.93 -0.65
N ASP A 84 -13.39 -15.04 -1.36
CA ASP A 84 -13.77 -16.29 -0.72
C ASP A 84 -12.61 -16.95 0.04
N LYS A 85 -11.37 -16.85 -0.48
CA LYS A 85 -10.17 -17.37 0.21
C LYS A 85 -9.88 -16.56 1.47
N VAL A 86 -10.02 -15.23 1.41
CA VAL A 86 -9.89 -14.34 2.57
C VAL A 86 -10.98 -14.66 3.60
N LEU A 87 -12.23 -14.78 3.17
CA LEU A 87 -13.34 -15.15 4.07
C LEU A 87 -13.06 -16.50 4.76
N ALA A 88 -12.62 -17.51 4.01
CA ALA A 88 -12.30 -18.81 4.58
C ALA A 88 -11.16 -18.74 5.62
N ALA A 89 -10.14 -17.89 5.40
CA ALA A 89 -9.06 -17.67 6.35
C ALA A 89 -9.56 -16.96 7.62
N VAL A 90 -10.41 -15.92 7.48
CA VAL A 90 -11.03 -15.22 8.60
C VAL A 90 -11.90 -16.17 9.44
N LYS A 91 -12.70 -17.02 8.79
CA LYS A 91 -13.57 -17.98 9.48
C LYS A 91 -12.83 -19.10 10.21
N LYS A 92 -11.58 -19.40 9.81
CA LYS A 92 -10.68 -20.30 10.58
C LYS A 92 -10.16 -19.65 11.86
N ILE A 93 -10.04 -18.31 11.89
CA ILE A 93 -9.66 -17.56 13.09
C ILE A 93 -10.85 -17.49 14.05
N ASP A 94 -12.01 -17.07 13.55
CA ASP A 94 -13.25 -16.92 14.31
C ASP A 94 -14.46 -17.11 13.38
N PRO A 95 -15.39 -18.01 13.69
CA PRO A 95 -16.59 -18.23 12.90
C PRO A 95 -17.65 -17.13 13.07
N GLY A 96 -17.47 -16.21 14.05
CA GLY A 96 -18.38 -15.12 14.37
C GLY A 96 -18.59 -14.13 13.22
N PRO A 97 -19.53 -13.18 13.36
CA PRO A 97 -19.82 -12.22 12.31
C PRO A 97 -18.69 -11.20 12.13
N ILE A 98 -18.39 -10.84 10.89
CA ILE A 98 -17.58 -9.67 10.58
C ILE A 98 -18.48 -8.44 10.73
N ARG A 99 -18.25 -7.66 11.77
CA ARG A 99 -19.11 -6.51 12.09
C ARG A 99 -18.67 -5.23 11.41
N PHE A 100 -17.35 -5.03 11.35
CA PHE A 100 -16.74 -3.80 10.81
C PHE A 100 -15.61 -4.16 9.87
N LEU A 101 -15.48 -3.39 8.80
CA LEU A 101 -14.34 -3.41 7.89
C LEU A 101 -13.91 -1.98 7.62
N ALA A 102 -12.72 -1.60 8.11
CA ALA A 102 -12.13 -0.29 7.87
C ALA A 102 -11.08 -0.38 6.75
N ASN A 103 -11.09 0.57 5.82
CA ASN A 103 -10.07 0.63 4.77
C ASN A 103 -8.98 1.64 5.10
N THR A 104 -7.73 1.25 4.83
CA THR A 104 -6.56 2.11 4.99
C THR A 104 -6.47 3.16 3.89
N HIS A 105 -6.69 2.79 2.63
CA HIS A 105 -6.68 3.65 1.46
C HIS A 105 -7.48 3.01 0.30
N LEU A 106 -7.59 3.68 -0.85
CA LEU A 106 -8.56 3.32 -1.89
C LEU A 106 -8.11 2.28 -2.92
N HIS A 107 -6.83 1.84 -2.94
CA HIS A 107 -6.36 0.93 -3.97
C HIS A 107 -7.05 -0.43 -3.96
N GLY A 108 -7.13 -1.05 -5.16
CA GLY A 108 -7.96 -2.24 -5.36
C GLY A 108 -7.47 -3.48 -4.61
N ASP A 109 -6.18 -3.60 -4.36
CA ASP A 109 -5.58 -4.67 -3.56
C ASP A 109 -5.84 -4.52 -2.05
N HIS A 110 -6.51 -3.43 -1.64
CA HIS A 110 -6.99 -3.18 -0.28
C HIS A 110 -8.51 -3.16 -0.19
N THR A 111 -9.21 -2.73 -1.25
CA THR A 111 -10.65 -2.43 -1.17
C THR A 111 -11.52 -3.25 -2.11
N ALA A 112 -10.95 -3.96 -3.10
CA ALA A 112 -11.77 -4.62 -4.13
C ALA A 112 -12.65 -5.74 -3.56
N GLY A 113 -12.26 -6.37 -2.45
CA GLY A 113 -13.05 -7.37 -1.73
C GLY A 113 -14.19 -6.81 -0.87
N ASN A 114 -14.30 -5.49 -0.70
CA ASN A 114 -15.27 -4.85 0.19
C ASN A 114 -16.71 -5.36 0.01
N ALA A 115 -17.18 -5.48 -1.24
CA ALA A 115 -18.54 -5.92 -1.53
C ALA A 115 -18.83 -7.34 -1.01
N THR A 116 -17.85 -8.23 -1.00
CA THR A 116 -17.97 -9.58 -0.45
C THR A 116 -18.37 -9.52 1.03
N PHE A 117 -17.67 -8.71 1.80
CA PHE A 117 -17.89 -8.60 3.25
C PHE A 117 -19.11 -7.76 3.61
N ALA A 118 -19.40 -6.70 2.83
CA ALA A 118 -20.61 -5.90 3.01
C ALA A 118 -21.89 -6.74 2.84
N LYS A 119 -21.92 -7.64 1.85
CA LYS A 119 -23.05 -8.57 1.63
C LYS A 119 -23.23 -9.58 2.77
N LEU A 120 -22.20 -9.80 3.58
CA LEU A 120 -22.24 -10.63 4.79
C LEU A 120 -22.63 -9.83 6.05
N GLY A 121 -22.95 -8.55 5.90
CA GLY A 121 -23.38 -7.67 6.98
C GLY A 121 -22.29 -6.81 7.61
N ALA A 122 -21.06 -6.82 7.10
CA ALA A 122 -20.01 -5.94 7.60
C ALA A 122 -20.33 -4.47 7.27
N VAL A 123 -20.20 -3.58 8.26
CA VAL A 123 -20.25 -2.13 8.07
C VAL A 123 -18.91 -1.66 7.53
N LEU A 124 -18.89 -1.17 6.30
CA LEU A 124 -17.69 -0.61 5.69
C LEU A 124 -17.45 0.82 6.19
N ILE A 125 -16.21 1.10 6.59
CA ILE A 125 -15.80 2.35 7.22
C ILE A 125 -14.55 2.87 6.54
N ALA A 126 -14.54 4.16 6.15
CA ALA A 126 -13.36 4.81 5.61
C ALA A 126 -13.41 6.33 5.75
N ARG A 127 -12.33 7.00 5.35
CA ARG A 127 -12.35 8.44 5.10
C ARG A 127 -13.34 8.80 3.99
N GLU A 128 -13.95 9.98 4.09
CA GLU A 128 -14.87 10.48 3.04
C GLU A 128 -14.16 10.56 1.69
N GLU A 129 -12.92 11.07 1.66
CA GLU A 129 -12.13 11.22 0.43
C GLU A 129 -11.81 9.86 -0.23
N LEU A 130 -11.65 8.80 0.58
CA LEU A 130 -11.49 7.43 0.07
C LEU A 130 -12.79 6.99 -0.62
N ARG A 131 -13.94 7.15 0.04
CA ARG A 131 -15.24 6.80 -0.52
C ARG A 131 -15.51 7.56 -1.82
N GLU A 132 -15.27 8.87 -1.84
CA GLU A 132 -15.39 9.69 -3.05
C GLU A 132 -14.49 9.20 -4.18
N GLY A 133 -13.23 8.86 -3.87
CA GLY A 133 -12.28 8.28 -4.81
C GLY A 133 -12.79 6.96 -5.41
N MET A 134 -13.31 6.06 -4.58
CA MET A 134 -13.91 4.80 -5.03
C MET A 134 -15.18 5.01 -5.86
N ALA A 135 -15.96 6.04 -5.57
CA ALA A 135 -17.21 6.35 -6.27
C ALA A 135 -16.99 6.98 -7.66
N ARG A 136 -15.78 7.47 -7.98
CA ARG A 136 -15.48 8.07 -9.29
C ARG A 136 -15.81 7.09 -10.42
N PRO A 137 -16.38 7.58 -11.53
CA PRO A 137 -16.59 6.75 -12.73
C PRO A 137 -15.27 6.15 -13.22
N PRO A 138 -15.31 5.00 -13.94
CA PRO A 138 -14.13 4.42 -14.55
C PRO A 138 -13.43 5.42 -15.48
N ALA A 139 -12.10 5.56 -15.38
CA ALA A 139 -11.32 6.54 -16.13
C ALA A 139 -11.41 6.37 -17.66
N ARG A 140 -11.72 5.15 -18.14
CA ARG A 140 -11.89 4.85 -19.58
C ARG A 140 -13.30 5.12 -20.10
N GLY A 141 -14.19 5.67 -19.26
CA GLY A 141 -15.60 5.87 -19.61
C GLY A 141 -16.41 4.57 -19.58
N GLY A 142 -17.69 4.64 -19.92
CA GLY A 142 -18.63 3.53 -19.89
C GLY A 142 -19.44 3.46 -18.59
N ALA A 143 -20.36 2.50 -18.51
CA ALA A 143 -21.15 2.27 -17.32
C ALA A 143 -20.28 1.72 -16.19
N ASP A 144 -20.47 2.20 -14.96
CA ASP A 144 -19.83 1.63 -13.78
C ASP A 144 -20.54 0.32 -13.42
N THR A 145 -19.89 -0.80 -13.72
CA THR A 145 -20.38 -2.15 -13.42
C THR A 145 -19.90 -2.67 -12.05
N ARG A 146 -19.15 -1.88 -11.30
CA ARG A 146 -18.66 -2.27 -9.97
C ARG A 146 -19.82 -2.32 -8.99
N ASP A 147 -19.81 -3.32 -8.11
CA ASP A 147 -20.86 -3.51 -7.12
C ASP A 147 -20.96 -2.28 -6.18
N PRO A 148 -22.12 -1.62 -6.08
CA PRO A 148 -22.29 -0.47 -5.17
C PRO A 148 -22.02 -0.81 -3.70
N ALA A 149 -22.23 -2.06 -3.27
CA ALA A 149 -21.95 -2.51 -1.91
C ALA A 149 -20.48 -2.41 -1.51
N ARG A 150 -19.55 -2.16 -2.47
CA ARG A 150 -18.13 -1.92 -2.19
C ARG A 150 -17.85 -0.61 -1.45
N LEU A 151 -18.79 0.34 -1.51
CA LEU A 151 -18.56 1.70 -0.99
C LEU A 151 -18.75 1.74 0.53
N PRO A 152 -17.82 2.35 1.28
CA PRO A 152 -18.00 2.58 2.72
C PRO A 152 -19.30 3.35 3.00
N VAL A 153 -20.06 2.89 3.99
CA VAL A 153 -21.33 3.50 4.39
C VAL A 153 -21.18 4.39 5.62
N LEU A 154 -20.14 4.17 6.42
CA LEU A 154 -19.75 5.06 7.51
C LEU A 154 -18.49 5.79 7.10
N THR A 155 -18.54 7.11 7.06
CA THR A 155 -17.40 7.94 6.68
C THR A 155 -17.04 8.94 7.77
N TYR A 156 -15.76 9.37 7.76
CA TYR A 156 -15.24 10.40 8.67
C TYR A 156 -14.20 11.26 7.93
N GLY A 157 -14.02 12.49 8.41
CA GLY A 157 -13.05 13.45 7.88
C GLY A 157 -11.73 13.49 8.65
N MET A 158 -10.92 14.51 8.38
CA MET A 158 -9.77 14.87 9.21
C MET A 158 -10.24 15.34 10.58
N GLY A 159 -9.50 14.99 11.63
CA GLY A 159 -9.80 15.38 13.00
C GLY A 159 -9.26 14.36 14.01
N ASP A 160 -9.93 14.26 15.14
CA ASP A 160 -9.61 13.28 16.16
C ASP A 160 -9.83 11.86 15.66
N PRO A 161 -9.06 10.85 16.16
CA PRO A 161 -9.25 9.46 15.79
C PRO A 161 -10.65 8.95 16.12
N VAL A 162 -11.25 8.21 15.17
CA VAL A 162 -12.47 7.44 15.44
C VAL A 162 -12.10 6.19 16.23
N ARG A 163 -12.80 5.93 17.34
CA ARG A 163 -12.45 4.84 18.28
C ARG A 163 -13.53 3.78 18.34
N PHE A 164 -13.09 2.53 18.22
CA PHE A 164 -13.89 1.34 18.51
C PHE A 164 -13.35 0.67 19.77
N ARG A 165 -14.26 0.17 20.62
CA ARG A 165 -13.95 -0.62 21.80
C ARG A 165 -14.63 -1.96 21.64
N MET A 166 -13.84 -2.99 21.32
CA MET A 166 -14.36 -4.34 21.15
C MET A 166 -13.26 -5.39 21.38
N ASN A 167 -13.66 -6.55 21.80
CA ASN A 167 -12.75 -7.68 22.05
C ASN A 167 -11.62 -7.35 23.04
N GLY A 168 -11.86 -6.46 24.01
CA GLY A 168 -10.84 -5.99 24.94
C GLY A 168 -9.80 -5.05 24.33
N GLU A 169 -10.00 -4.58 23.09
CA GLU A 169 -9.08 -3.69 22.36
C GLU A 169 -9.70 -2.32 22.15
N ILE A 170 -8.84 -1.31 21.96
CA ILE A 170 -9.19 0.02 21.45
C ILE A 170 -8.59 0.13 20.07
N VAL A 171 -9.45 0.15 19.04
CA VAL A 171 -9.04 0.36 17.66
C VAL A 171 -9.23 1.85 17.34
N GLU A 172 -8.14 2.52 16.98
CA GLU A 172 -8.15 3.92 16.57
C GLU A 172 -7.95 4.02 15.05
N LEU A 173 -8.91 4.64 14.35
CA LEU A 173 -8.77 5.06 12.97
C LEU A 173 -8.21 6.47 12.97
N ILE A 174 -6.94 6.63 12.67
CA ILE A 174 -6.20 7.89 12.73
C ILE A 174 -6.09 8.45 11.30
N PRO A 175 -6.87 9.49 10.94
CA PRO A 175 -6.76 10.09 9.63
C PRO A 175 -5.40 10.75 9.45
N VAL A 176 -4.75 10.53 8.32
CA VAL A 176 -3.54 11.23 7.92
C VAL A 176 -3.85 12.14 6.74
N ARG A 177 -3.05 13.21 6.58
CA ARG A 177 -3.17 14.05 5.38
C ARG A 177 -2.92 13.20 4.14
N ALA A 178 -3.52 13.58 3.01
CA ALA A 178 -3.30 12.96 1.71
C ALA A 178 -1.82 12.61 1.49
N ALA A 179 -1.46 11.34 1.67
CA ALA A 179 -0.10 10.83 1.68
C ALA A 179 0.13 9.92 0.45
N HIS A 180 -0.15 8.62 0.57
CA HIS A 180 -0.12 7.69 -0.54
C HIS A 180 -1.29 7.92 -1.49
N THR A 181 -2.49 8.16 -0.93
CA THR A 181 -3.71 8.59 -1.63
C THR A 181 -4.39 9.74 -0.89
N GLY A 182 -5.55 10.19 -1.36
CA GLY A 182 -6.26 11.32 -0.75
C GLY A 182 -6.93 11.01 0.59
N GLY A 183 -7.23 9.74 0.86
CA GLY A 183 -8.05 9.31 2.00
C GLY A 183 -7.38 8.32 2.94
N ASP A 184 -6.07 8.44 3.14
CA ASP A 184 -5.30 7.48 3.93
C ASP A 184 -5.64 7.54 5.42
N THR A 185 -5.57 6.36 6.07
CA THR A 185 -5.82 6.17 7.50
C THR A 185 -4.82 5.18 8.08
N MET A 186 -4.20 5.51 9.21
CA MET A 186 -3.52 4.54 10.06
C MET A 186 -4.55 3.86 10.97
N ILE A 187 -4.38 2.57 11.22
CA ILE A 187 -5.24 1.84 12.15
C ILE A 187 -4.39 1.31 13.30
N ARG A 188 -4.62 1.86 14.49
CA ARG A 188 -3.89 1.51 15.70
C ARG A 188 -4.73 0.59 16.58
N PHE A 189 -4.13 -0.51 16.98
CA PHE A 189 -4.60 -1.41 18.03
C PHE A 189 -3.82 -1.07 19.30
N VAL A 190 -4.45 -0.34 20.21
CA VAL A 190 -3.76 0.35 21.32
C VAL A 190 -3.16 -0.64 22.30
N ASN A 191 -3.94 -1.66 22.74
CA ASN A 191 -3.50 -2.63 23.74
C ASN A 191 -2.54 -3.66 23.15
N ALA A 192 -2.68 -4.00 21.88
CA ALA A 192 -1.76 -4.86 21.14
C ALA A 192 -0.43 -4.17 20.79
N ASP A 193 -0.37 -2.85 20.89
CA ASP A 193 0.76 -1.99 20.48
C ASP A 193 1.16 -2.23 19.01
N VAL A 194 0.17 -2.25 18.14
CA VAL A 194 0.31 -2.47 16.68
C VAL A 194 -0.33 -1.31 15.92
N ILE A 195 0.33 -0.85 14.85
CA ILE A 195 -0.24 0.14 13.92
C ILE A 195 -0.11 -0.39 12.50
N MET A 196 -1.23 -0.51 11.79
CA MET A 196 -1.26 -0.70 10.35
C MET A 196 -1.16 0.66 9.67
N VAL A 197 -0.15 0.86 8.86
CA VAL A 197 0.16 2.17 8.25
C VAL A 197 -0.31 2.28 6.79
N GLY A 198 -0.90 1.22 6.23
CA GLY A 198 -1.22 1.21 4.79
C GLY A 198 0.03 1.36 3.94
N ASP A 199 -0.08 2.08 2.83
CA ASP A 199 0.98 2.14 1.80
C ASP A 199 1.79 3.44 1.78
N PHE A 200 1.54 4.38 2.70
CA PHE A 200 2.38 5.58 2.77
C PHE A 200 3.79 5.28 3.32
N TYR A 201 3.98 4.11 3.92
CA TYR A 201 5.27 3.51 4.19
C TYR A 201 5.35 2.11 3.56
N ARG A 202 6.45 1.84 2.88
CA ARG A 202 6.78 0.53 2.34
C ARG A 202 8.29 0.34 2.36
N ASN A 203 8.75 -0.90 2.59
CA ASN A 203 10.17 -1.23 2.57
C ASN A 203 10.54 -2.19 1.42
N PHE A 204 9.70 -2.23 0.39
CA PHE A 204 9.96 -2.89 -0.88
C PHE A 204 9.60 -1.93 -2.03
N GLY A 205 10.59 -1.58 -2.86
CA GLY A 205 10.49 -0.51 -3.85
C GLY A 205 10.57 0.89 -3.25
N TYR A 206 10.77 1.90 -4.09
CA TYR A 206 10.70 3.31 -3.71
C TYR A 206 9.26 3.73 -3.39
N PRO A 207 9.06 4.85 -2.65
CA PRO A 207 7.73 5.34 -2.32
C PRO A 207 6.82 5.42 -3.55
N PHE A 208 5.58 4.98 -3.39
CA PHE A 208 4.55 5.21 -4.39
C PHE A 208 3.53 6.20 -3.83
N ILE A 209 3.49 7.40 -4.38
CA ILE A 209 2.53 8.45 -4.05
C ILE A 209 1.63 8.62 -5.26
N ASP A 210 0.37 8.23 -5.11
CA ASP A 210 -0.61 8.28 -6.20
C ASP A 210 -1.27 9.66 -6.26
N THR A 211 -0.59 10.58 -6.93
CA THR A 211 -1.08 11.95 -7.10
C THR A 211 -2.37 12.03 -7.91
N ASN A 212 -2.66 11.04 -8.76
CA ASN A 212 -3.91 10.96 -9.51
C ASN A 212 -5.11 10.68 -8.61
N ASN A 213 -4.86 10.00 -7.48
CA ASN A 213 -5.84 9.73 -6.45
C ASN A 213 -5.66 10.61 -5.20
N GLY A 214 -4.99 11.75 -5.35
CA GLY A 214 -4.91 12.78 -4.33
C GLY A 214 -3.76 12.63 -3.34
N GLY A 215 -2.86 11.67 -3.53
CA GLY A 215 -1.63 11.54 -2.73
C GLY A 215 -0.69 12.74 -2.90
N SER A 216 0.19 12.98 -1.93
CA SER A 216 1.17 14.06 -2.00
C SER A 216 2.45 13.75 -1.23
N LEU A 217 3.56 14.28 -1.70
CA LEU A 217 4.87 14.16 -1.05
C LEU A 217 4.86 14.79 0.36
N LYS A 218 4.23 15.97 0.47
CA LYS A 218 4.06 16.66 1.75
C LYS A 218 3.26 15.82 2.73
N GLY A 219 2.12 15.26 2.29
CA GLY A 219 1.29 14.40 3.12
C GLY A 219 2.00 13.11 3.52
N ALA A 220 2.80 12.50 2.63
CA ALA A 220 3.58 11.32 2.95
C ALA A 220 4.61 11.60 4.07
N LEU A 221 5.33 12.72 3.99
CA LEU A 221 6.25 13.14 5.05
C LEU A 221 5.52 13.43 6.38
N GLU A 222 4.39 14.14 6.34
CA GLU A 222 3.57 14.41 7.52
C GLU A 222 3.00 13.11 8.13
N ALA A 223 2.58 12.13 7.32
CA ALA A 223 2.10 10.83 7.81
C ALA A 223 3.19 10.06 8.55
N LEU A 224 4.43 10.07 8.05
CA LEU A 224 5.59 9.49 8.75
C LEU A 224 5.83 10.19 10.10
N GLU A 225 5.77 11.52 10.16
CA GLU A 225 5.94 12.29 11.40
C GLU A 225 4.83 11.97 12.43
N VAL A 226 3.57 11.89 11.98
CA VAL A 226 2.44 11.51 12.84
C VAL A 226 2.64 10.09 13.36
N THR A 227 3.05 9.15 12.50
CA THR A 227 3.33 7.77 12.89
C THR A 227 4.42 7.71 13.96
N MET A 228 5.53 8.44 13.77
CA MET A 228 6.63 8.49 14.74
C MET A 228 6.22 9.11 16.09
N LYS A 229 5.23 10.01 16.10
CA LYS A 229 4.68 10.58 17.35
C LYS A 229 3.75 9.63 18.08
N VAL A 230 2.96 8.85 17.35
CA VAL A 230 1.95 7.93 17.91
C VAL A 230 2.58 6.61 18.34
N ALA A 231 3.59 6.12 17.60
CA ALA A 231 4.27 4.86 17.89
C ALA A 231 5.20 4.98 19.09
N GLY A 232 5.04 4.07 20.05
CA GLY A 232 6.00 3.87 21.15
C GLY A 232 7.29 3.17 20.67
N PRO A 233 8.24 2.94 21.59
CA PRO A 233 9.52 2.29 21.24
C PRO A 233 9.36 0.84 20.78
N ASN A 234 8.34 0.14 21.25
CA ASN A 234 8.07 -1.27 20.96
C ASN A 234 6.92 -1.47 19.97
N THR A 235 6.27 -0.40 19.54
CA THR A 235 5.13 -0.47 18.60
C THR A 235 5.55 -1.16 17.32
N ARG A 236 4.84 -2.22 16.96
CA ARG A 236 5.00 -2.90 15.68
C ARG A 236 4.23 -2.14 14.61
N LEU A 237 4.94 -1.67 13.59
CA LEU A 237 4.35 -1.04 12.42
C LEU A 237 4.20 -2.07 11.31
N ILE A 238 3.01 -2.15 10.74
CA ILE A 238 2.65 -3.10 9.69
C ILE A 238 2.27 -2.32 8.43
N PRO A 239 3.16 -2.29 7.42
CA PRO A 239 2.82 -1.69 6.14
C PRO A 239 1.87 -2.57 5.35
N GLY A 240 1.17 -2.01 4.36
CA GLY A 240 0.34 -2.78 3.43
C GLY A 240 1.17 -3.80 2.66
N HIS A 241 2.42 -3.45 2.31
CA HIS A 241 3.40 -4.31 1.64
C HIS A 241 4.76 -4.21 2.32
N GLY A 242 5.55 -5.28 2.23
CA GLY A 242 6.88 -5.34 2.82
C GLY A 242 6.93 -6.01 4.19
N SER A 243 8.02 -5.86 4.92
CA SER A 243 8.22 -6.45 6.25
C SER A 243 7.71 -5.55 7.37
N TYR A 244 7.40 -6.14 8.52
CA TYR A 244 7.10 -5.38 9.73
C TYR A 244 8.32 -4.59 10.19
N VAL A 245 8.08 -3.43 10.75
CA VAL A 245 9.11 -2.49 11.18
C VAL A 245 8.73 -1.85 12.52
N ASN A 246 9.63 -1.04 13.04
CA ASN A 246 9.41 -0.22 14.24
C ASN A 246 9.56 1.27 13.88
N ARG A 247 9.34 2.13 14.86
CA ARG A 247 9.38 3.58 14.68
C ARG A 247 10.73 4.08 14.13
N THR A 248 11.85 3.47 14.53
CA THR A 248 13.19 3.92 14.13
C THR A 248 13.50 3.62 12.66
N ASP A 249 12.83 2.64 12.08
CA ASP A 249 12.98 2.29 10.65
C ASP A 249 12.36 3.34 9.72
N LEU A 250 11.44 4.17 10.24
CA LEU A 250 10.85 5.27 9.47
C LEU A 250 11.84 6.42 9.24
N ILE A 251 12.85 6.58 10.10
CA ILE A 251 13.82 7.67 10.02
C ILE A 251 14.62 7.62 8.72
N PRO A 252 15.33 6.51 8.38
CA PRO A 252 16.08 6.44 7.14
C PRO A 252 15.20 6.51 5.88
N TYR A 253 13.95 6.04 5.97
CA TYR A 253 12.99 6.17 4.88
C TYR A 253 12.59 7.64 4.63
N ARG A 254 12.26 8.38 5.69
CA ARG A 254 12.00 9.82 5.62
C ARG A 254 13.20 10.58 5.08
N ASP A 255 14.39 10.31 5.61
CA ASP A 255 15.62 11.01 5.24
C ASP A 255 15.99 10.77 3.77
N MET A 256 15.75 9.57 3.25
CA MET A 256 15.86 9.26 1.82
C MET A 256 14.89 10.11 0.99
N ILE A 257 13.62 10.19 1.38
CA ILE A 257 12.62 11.02 0.67
C ILE A 257 13.07 12.48 0.63
N LEU A 258 13.52 13.02 1.77
CA LEU A 258 14.00 14.39 1.87
C LEU A 258 15.22 14.64 0.98
N ALA A 259 16.21 13.75 1.01
CA ALA A 259 17.43 13.89 0.19
C ALA A 259 17.11 13.84 -1.32
N VAL A 260 16.23 12.92 -1.75
CA VAL A 260 15.81 12.86 -3.15
C VAL A 260 15.03 14.13 -3.53
N ARG A 261 14.10 14.58 -2.69
CA ARG A 261 13.36 15.83 -2.90
C ARG A 261 14.30 17.02 -3.10
N ASP A 262 15.26 17.20 -2.20
CA ASP A 262 16.16 18.33 -2.21
C ASP A 262 17.07 18.32 -3.46
N LYS A 263 17.52 17.14 -3.86
CA LYS A 263 18.33 16.99 -5.09
C LYS A 263 17.52 17.24 -6.35
N VAL A 264 16.28 16.78 -6.41
CA VAL A 264 15.36 17.08 -7.53
C VAL A 264 15.06 18.57 -7.57
N GLN A 265 14.82 19.23 -6.43
CA GLN A 265 14.59 20.66 -6.34
C GLN A 265 15.80 21.48 -6.85
N GLU A 266 17.02 21.07 -6.48
CA GLU A 266 18.26 21.69 -6.98
C GLU A 266 18.33 21.62 -8.52
N LEU A 267 18.08 20.43 -9.10
CA LEU A 267 18.13 20.23 -10.55
C LEU A 267 17.04 21.00 -11.29
N ILE A 268 15.84 21.10 -10.71
CA ILE A 268 14.75 21.96 -11.22
C ILE A 268 15.19 23.43 -11.24
N GLY A 269 15.86 23.89 -10.18
CA GLY A 269 16.40 25.26 -10.10
C GLY A 269 17.48 25.56 -11.17
N GLN A 270 18.18 24.52 -11.64
CA GLN A 270 19.14 24.59 -12.76
C GLN A 270 18.44 24.48 -14.13
N GLY A 271 17.11 24.42 -14.20
CA GLY A 271 16.34 24.31 -15.44
C GLY A 271 16.31 22.92 -16.06
N LYS A 272 16.70 21.87 -15.32
CA LYS A 272 16.74 20.50 -15.82
C LYS A 272 15.34 19.94 -16.09
N THR A 273 15.21 19.21 -17.21
CA THR A 273 14.01 18.43 -17.55
C THR A 273 13.90 17.17 -16.66
N VAL A 274 12.75 16.54 -16.63
CA VAL A 274 12.55 15.30 -15.87
C VAL A 274 13.44 14.16 -16.38
N GLU A 275 13.70 14.10 -17.69
CA GLU A 275 14.59 13.13 -18.31
C GLU A 275 16.06 13.34 -17.87
N GLU A 276 16.50 14.60 -17.77
CA GLU A 276 17.83 14.94 -17.26
C GLU A 276 17.98 14.63 -15.76
N VAL A 277 16.89 14.85 -14.97
CA VAL A 277 16.86 14.49 -13.54
C VAL A 277 16.94 12.97 -13.35
N LEU A 278 16.23 12.20 -14.17
CA LEU A 278 16.32 10.73 -14.16
C LEU A 278 17.74 10.26 -14.54
N ALA A 279 18.32 10.86 -15.59
CA ALA A 279 19.68 10.55 -16.02
C ALA A 279 20.73 10.86 -14.95
N ALA A 280 20.46 11.82 -14.05
CA ALA A 280 21.32 12.16 -12.92
C ALA A 280 21.30 11.10 -11.79
N LYS A 281 20.42 10.09 -11.86
CA LYS A 281 20.32 8.96 -10.91
C LYS A 281 20.31 9.41 -9.44
N VAL A 282 19.45 10.35 -9.13
CA VAL A 282 19.34 10.99 -7.79
C VAL A 282 19.08 9.99 -6.66
N THR A 283 18.60 8.78 -6.95
CA THR A 283 18.36 7.70 -6.00
C THR A 283 19.57 6.82 -5.73
N ALA A 284 20.63 6.90 -6.56
CA ALA A 284 21.80 6.00 -6.50
C ALA A 284 22.42 5.81 -5.10
N PRO A 285 22.50 6.83 -4.21
CA PRO A 285 23.01 6.65 -2.85
C PRO A 285 22.15 5.71 -1.97
N PHE A 286 20.93 5.41 -2.39
CA PHE A 286 19.94 4.64 -1.63
C PHE A 286 19.61 3.29 -2.28
N ASP A 287 19.91 3.10 -3.58
CA ASP A 287 19.46 1.95 -4.37
C ASP A 287 19.83 0.59 -3.74
N SER A 288 21.02 0.50 -3.12
CA SER A 288 21.47 -0.72 -2.43
C SER A 288 20.73 -1.00 -1.11
N LYS A 289 20.01 -0.01 -0.58
CA LYS A 289 19.26 -0.08 0.70
C LYS A 289 17.76 -0.21 0.49
N VAL A 290 17.28 -0.14 -0.75
CA VAL A 290 15.86 -0.24 -1.11
C VAL A 290 15.63 -1.53 -1.89
N PRO A 291 15.24 -2.64 -1.23
CA PRO A 291 14.91 -3.88 -1.92
C PRO A 291 13.85 -3.64 -2.99
N GLY A 292 14.05 -4.14 -4.20
CA GLY A 292 13.11 -3.92 -5.32
C GLY A 292 13.12 -2.51 -5.90
N GLY A 293 14.00 -1.61 -5.45
CA GLY A 293 14.06 -0.22 -5.91
C GLY A 293 14.31 -0.05 -7.41
N LEU A 294 15.08 -0.95 -8.00
CA LEU A 294 15.39 -0.96 -9.42
C LEU A 294 14.55 -1.96 -10.23
N LEU A 295 13.56 -2.61 -9.63
CA LEU A 295 12.61 -3.45 -10.36
C LEU A 295 11.65 -2.57 -11.18
N PRO A 296 11.11 -3.12 -12.29
CA PRO A 296 10.11 -2.42 -13.08
C PRO A 296 8.92 -1.97 -12.23
N ALA A 297 8.51 -0.73 -12.40
CA ALA A 297 7.29 -0.23 -11.78
C ALA A 297 6.06 -0.80 -12.50
N ASN A 298 5.03 -1.20 -11.76
CA ASN A 298 3.76 -1.67 -12.31
C ASN A 298 2.96 -0.56 -13.02
N THR A 299 3.27 0.70 -12.74
CA THR A 299 2.66 1.89 -13.36
C THR A 299 3.72 2.98 -13.59
N GLY A 300 3.49 3.91 -14.50
CA GLY A 300 4.34 5.10 -14.72
C GLY A 300 5.62 4.88 -15.54
N GLY A 301 5.91 3.63 -15.92
CA GLY A 301 7.10 3.25 -16.71
C GLY A 301 8.43 3.37 -15.94
N GLY A 302 9.46 2.68 -16.43
CA GLY A 302 10.77 2.61 -15.78
C GLY A 302 10.78 1.76 -14.50
N THR A 303 11.72 2.05 -13.62
CA THR A 303 11.86 1.40 -12.31
C THR A 303 10.97 2.06 -11.23
N THR A 304 10.86 1.44 -10.04
CA THR A 304 10.18 2.10 -8.91
C THR A 304 10.90 3.38 -8.50
N ALA A 305 12.23 3.45 -8.64
CA ALA A 305 13.02 4.66 -8.47
C ALA A 305 12.65 5.75 -9.48
N ASP A 306 12.57 5.41 -10.76
CA ASP A 306 12.18 6.36 -11.82
C ASP A 306 10.79 6.92 -11.58
N ARG A 307 9.82 6.07 -11.21
CA ARG A 307 8.46 6.48 -10.87
C ARG A 307 8.45 7.48 -9.72
N PHE A 308 9.19 7.19 -8.64
CA PHE A 308 9.30 8.07 -7.48
C PHE A 308 9.90 9.43 -7.86
N VAL A 309 11.01 9.45 -8.61
CA VAL A 309 11.67 10.69 -9.07
C VAL A 309 10.73 11.51 -9.97
N ARG A 310 10.03 10.89 -10.92
CA ARG A 310 9.04 11.59 -11.77
C ARG A 310 7.94 12.25 -10.95
N MET A 311 7.43 11.55 -9.94
CA MET A 311 6.40 12.08 -9.06
C MET A 311 6.93 13.28 -8.26
N VAL A 312 8.12 13.17 -7.62
CA VAL A 312 8.75 14.27 -6.88
C VAL A 312 8.96 15.48 -7.79
N TYR A 313 9.49 15.27 -9.00
CA TYR A 313 9.69 16.32 -9.99
C TYR A 313 8.37 17.03 -10.34
N SER A 314 7.32 16.25 -10.61
CA SER A 314 6.01 16.78 -11.01
C SER A 314 5.39 17.67 -9.91
N GLU A 315 5.42 17.21 -8.64
CA GLU A 315 4.88 17.99 -7.52
C GLU A 315 5.65 19.28 -7.28
N LEU A 316 6.99 19.21 -7.28
CA LEU A 316 7.83 20.39 -7.05
C LEU A 316 7.68 21.43 -8.19
N LYS A 317 7.51 20.98 -9.43
CA LYS A 317 7.21 21.87 -10.57
C LYS A 317 5.84 22.52 -10.48
N ALA A 318 4.86 21.82 -9.91
CA ALA A 318 3.51 22.37 -9.71
C ALA A 318 3.43 23.33 -8.51
N GLY A 319 4.51 23.52 -7.73
CA GLY A 319 4.53 24.36 -6.54
C GLY A 319 3.72 23.80 -5.36
N LYS A 320 3.60 22.49 -5.31
CA LYS A 320 2.84 21.76 -4.28
C LYS A 320 3.73 21.26 -3.16
#